data_75e451626bc09269e0e5e971c5e963a2
#
_entry.id   75e451626bc09269e0e5e971c5e963a2
#
_cell.length_a   1.000
_cell.length_b   1.000
_cell.length_c   1.000
_cell.angle_alpha   90.00
_cell.angle_beta   90.00
_cell.angle_gamma   90.00
#
_symmetry.space_group_name_H-M   'P 1'
#
loop_
_entity.id
_entity.type
_entity.pdbx_description
1 polymer ?
#
loop_
_entity_poly.entity_id
_entity_poly.type
_entity_poly.pdbx_seq_one_letter_code
_entity_poly.pdbx_strand_id
1 'polypeptide(L)'
;TKPHHTIHTRDLESTGRYIMHFEPGQKELTEFDPDYCIIHLDQDIAPGGYGWVFPKGDTKVNIGLGVEKSLLDKRNKRLGKKDNVESLMKEYLYRNTAIKNAKLSEEPQDINNNSGVFQVSVRRQNDCMVSGGYMMVGDSAWMPKPIDAGGIGPALIAGTILGNNVAQALEANDVSEASLWQYNLDYIKEYGYKTAGLELFRRLIQQMSNEQISYGMKHFLGKLDAESISKGEHPDFSGLGKIGMIIRGAMNKTVAEGLRYTSKENQWLVEHYNNYPKDPSGFDEWNNILHQRLEEAYVKIESFYS
;
A
#
# COMPACT_ATOMS: atom_id res chain seq x y z
N THR A 1 -26.11 -2.06 -0.88
CA THR A 1 -24.63 -2.21 -0.96
C THR A 1 -24.30 -3.68 -1.12
N LYS A 2 -23.62 -4.02 -2.19
CA LYS A 2 -23.14 -5.40 -2.40
C LYS A 2 -22.13 -5.72 -1.27
N PRO A 3 -22.11 -6.95 -0.70
CA PRO A 3 -21.20 -7.34 0.40
C PRO A 3 -19.71 -7.08 0.09
N HIS A 4 -19.37 -7.08 -1.18
CA HIS A 4 -18.01 -6.93 -1.72
C HIS A 4 -17.43 -5.51 -1.59
N HIS A 5 -18.23 -4.52 -1.24
CA HIS A 5 -17.83 -3.13 -1.04
C HIS A 5 -17.52 -2.82 0.42
N THR A 6 -17.43 -3.83 1.28
CA THR A 6 -17.08 -3.65 2.68
C THR A 6 -15.56 -3.55 2.82
N ILE A 7 -15.08 -2.45 3.39
CA ILE A 7 -13.69 -2.31 3.79
C ILE A 7 -13.55 -2.76 5.25
N HIS A 8 -12.55 -3.58 5.53
CA HIS A 8 -12.23 -4.02 6.87
C HIS A 8 -11.21 -3.09 7.51
N THR A 9 -11.21 -2.98 8.84
CA THR A 9 -10.24 -2.16 9.60
C THR A 9 -8.80 -2.51 9.26
N ARG A 10 -8.52 -3.78 9.01
CA ARG A 10 -7.21 -4.29 8.57
C ARG A 10 -6.76 -3.80 7.18
N ASP A 11 -7.66 -3.16 6.44
CA ASP A 11 -7.42 -2.63 5.09
C ASP A 11 -7.24 -1.12 5.09
N LEU A 12 -7.26 -0.52 6.29
CA LEU A 12 -7.12 0.92 6.48
C LEU A 12 -5.89 1.24 7.31
N GLU A 13 -5.15 2.24 6.86
CA GLU A 13 -4.14 2.90 7.67
C GLU A 13 -4.63 4.28 8.11
N SER A 14 -4.40 4.59 9.37
CA SER A 14 -4.58 5.94 9.91
C SER A 14 -3.26 6.68 9.78
N THR A 15 -3.27 7.79 9.07
CA THR A 15 -2.06 8.54 8.71
C THR A 15 -2.08 9.94 9.30
N GLY A 16 -0.91 10.40 9.76
CA GLY A 16 -0.68 11.79 10.13
C GLY A 16 0.52 12.35 9.40
N ARG A 17 0.52 13.66 9.11
CA ARG A 17 1.65 14.31 8.44
C ARG A 17 1.85 15.75 8.91
N TYR A 18 3.09 16.24 8.72
CA TYR A 18 3.45 17.65 8.84
C TYR A 18 4.22 18.12 7.61
N ILE A 19 4.06 19.39 7.25
CA ILE A 19 4.97 20.09 6.35
C ILE A 19 5.94 20.89 7.22
N MET A 20 7.23 20.65 7.04
CA MET A 20 8.28 21.25 7.87
C MET A 20 9.33 21.91 7.00
N HIS A 21 9.93 22.98 7.54
CA HIS A 21 11.04 23.70 6.94
C HIS A 21 12.34 23.49 7.71
N PHE A 22 13.43 23.37 6.95
CA PHE A 22 14.80 23.52 7.46
C PHE A 22 15.27 24.95 7.31
N GLU A 23 16.06 25.41 8.28
CA GLU A 23 16.87 26.61 8.08
C GLU A 23 18.01 26.31 7.07
N PRO A 24 18.42 27.31 6.25
CA PRO A 24 19.60 27.18 5.40
C PRO A 24 20.83 26.70 6.19
N GLY A 25 21.54 25.71 5.67
CA GLY A 25 22.68 25.08 6.34
C GLY A 25 22.36 23.99 7.35
N GLN A 26 21.10 23.80 7.73
CA GLN A 26 20.73 22.70 8.63
C GLN A 26 20.60 21.34 7.89
N LYS A 27 20.24 21.37 6.60
CA LYS A 27 20.14 20.15 5.81
C LYS A 27 21.49 19.40 5.72
N GLU A 28 22.60 20.10 5.76
CA GLU A 28 23.94 19.51 5.72
C GLU A 28 24.27 18.71 6.99
N LEU A 29 23.53 18.94 8.07
CA LEU A 29 23.65 18.23 9.34
C LEU A 29 22.71 17.02 9.46
N THR A 30 21.96 16.71 8.40
CA THR A 30 20.95 15.66 8.37
C THR A 30 21.24 14.64 7.25
N GLU A 31 20.55 13.52 7.27
CA GLU A 31 20.59 12.53 6.18
C GLU A 31 19.60 12.88 5.05
N PHE A 32 18.98 14.06 5.10
CA PHE A 32 18.02 14.50 4.10
C PHE A 32 18.70 14.79 2.77
N ASP A 33 18.15 14.20 1.72
CA ASP A 33 18.53 14.44 0.33
C ASP A 33 17.27 14.84 -0.46
N PRO A 34 17.25 16.01 -1.14
CA PRO A 34 16.09 16.50 -1.88
C PRO A 34 15.71 15.61 -3.08
N ASP A 35 16.61 14.76 -3.55
CA ASP A 35 16.39 13.88 -4.69
C ASP A 35 15.79 12.51 -4.29
N TYR A 36 15.69 12.22 -2.99
CA TYR A 36 15.24 10.92 -2.51
C TYR A 36 14.10 11.02 -1.51
N CYS A 37 13.07 10.18 -1.72
CA CYS A 37 12.06 9.89 -0.71
C CYS A 37 12.61 8.87 0.28
N ILE A 38 12.51 9.15 1.58
CA ILE A 38 12.93 8.23 2.64
C ILE A 38 11.68 7.57 3.20
N ILE A 39 11.72 6.23 3.32
CA ILE A 39 10.69 5.42 3.96
C ILE A 39 11.34 4.62 5.09
N HIS A 40 10.79 4.73 6.30
CA HIS A 40 11.23 4.00 7.48
C HIS A 40 10.23 2.92 7.84
N LEU A 41 10.63 1.66 7.72
CA LEU A 41 9.86 0.49 8.16
C LEU A 41 10.27 0.16 9.60
N ASP A 42 9.49 0.63 10.57
CA ASP A 42 9.70 0.39 12.00
C ASP A 42 8.37 0.08 12.69
N GLN A 43 8.19 -1.20 13.07
CA GLN A 43 6.96 -1.70 13.69
C GLN A 43 6.72 -1.14 15.10
N ASP A 44 7.71 -0.51 15.73
CA ASP A 44 7.55 0.15 17.02
C ASP A 44 7.08 1.61 16.89
N ILE A 45 7.35 2.25 15.75
CA ILE A 45 6.96 3.63 15.44
C ILE A 45 5.73 3.68 14.53
N ALA A 46 5.70 2.83 13.50
CA ALA A 46 4.62 2.79 12.50
C ALA A 46 4.11 1.35 12.32
N PRO A 47 3.43 0.78 13.36
CA PRO A 47 3.00 -0.61 13.33
C PRO A 47 2.04 -0.88 12.18
N GLY A 48 2.45 -1.79 11.29
CA GLY A 48 1.70 -2.18 10.10
C GLY A 48 1.75 -1.22 8.92
N GLY A 49 2.40 -0.07 9.09
CA GLY A 49 2.62 0.92 8.05
C GLY A 49 4.09 1.35 7.96
N TYR A 50 4.33 2.63 7.72
CA TYR A 50 5.67 3.18 7.63
C TYR A 50 5.69 4.68 7.99
N GLY A 51 6.88 5.17 8.35
CA GLY A 51 7.18 6.59 8.43
C GLY A 51 7.80 7.09 7.13
N TRP A 52 7.59 8.35 6.78
CA TRP A 52 8.17 8.91 5.56
C TRP A 52 8.74 10.32 5.76
N VAL A 53 9.74 10.64 4.93
CA VAL A 53 10.27 11.99 4.73
C VAL A 53 10.32 12.22 3.22
N PHE A 54 9.40 13.03 2.70
CA PHE A 54 9.28 13.31 1.27
C PHE A 54 9.69 14.76 0.99
N PRO A 55 10.72 14.97 0.15
CA PRO A 55 11.15 16.30 -0.22
C PRO A 55 10.04 17.12 -0.90
N LYS A 56 10.02 18.41 -0.59
CA LYS A 56 9.19 19.42 -1.27
C LYS A 56 10.04 20.62 -1.71
N GLY A 57 11.21 20.33 -2.26
CA GLY A 57 12.26 21.28 -2.57
C GLY A 57 13.43 21.20 -1.58
N ASP A 58 14.34 22.16 -1.66
CA ASP A 58 15.64 22.09 -0.96
C ASP A 58 15.56 22.19 0.56
N THR A 59 14.54 22.85 1.09
CA THR A 59 14.45 23.18 2.53
C THR A 59 13.10 22.84 3.13
N LYS A 60 12.22 22.15 2.37
CA LYS A 60 10.86 21.78 2.80
C LYS A 60 10.66 20.28 2.67
N VAL A 61 9.97 19.67 3.63
CA VAL A 61 9.61 18.26 3.63
C VAL A 61 8.15 18.04 4.03
N ASN A 62 7.55 16.99 3.46
CA ASN A 62 6.36 16.35 3.99
C ASN A 62 6.84 15.15 4.80
N ILE A 63 6.65 15.18 6.11
CA ILE A 63 6.99 14.09 7.02
C ILE A 63 5.73 13.53 7.67
N GLY A 64 5.64 12.22 7.76
CA GLY A 64 4.48 11.59 8.36
C GLY A 64 4.69 10.12 8.68
N LEU A 65 3.65 9.49 9.20
CA LEU A 65 3.56 8.06 9.37
C LEU A 65 2.13 7.55 9.18
N GLY A 66 2.01 6.29 8.80
CA GLY A 66 0.77 5.53 8.76
C GLY A 66 0.84 4.34 9.70
N VAL A 67 -0.28 3.98 10.31
CA VAL A 67 -0.40 2.80 11.19
C VAL A 67 -1.67 2.01 10.87
N GLU A 68 -1.59 0.69 10.94
CA GLU A 68 -2.77 -0.18 10.93
C GLU A 68 -3.29 -0.33 12.37
N LYS A 69 -4.59 -0.12 12.56
CA LYS A 69 -5.21 -0.02 13.89
C LYS A 69 -5.03 -1.25 14.75
N SER A 70 -5.22 -2.45 14.20
CA SER A 70 -5.14 -3.69 14.99
C SER A 70 -3.68 -4.00 15.40
N LEU A 71 -2.72 -3.65 14.56
CA LEU A 71 -1.30 -3.80 14.85
C LEU A 71 -0.81 -2.74 15.84
N LEU A 72 -1.35 -1.53 15.79
CA LEU A 72 -1.13 -0.53 16.82
C LEU A 72 -1.63 -1.01 18.20
N ASP A 73 -2.82 -1.61 18.26
CA ASP A 73 -3.38 -2.14 19.50
C ASP A 73 -2.54 -3.33 20.02
N LYS A 74 -2.09 -4.24 19.13
CA LYS A 74 -1.17 -5.32 19.50
C LYS A 74 0.16 -4.79 20.05
N ARG A 75 0.76 -3.80 19.36
CA ARG A 75 2.00 -3.13 19.77
C ARG A 75 1.82 -2.45 21.14
N ASN A 76 0.75 -1.70 21.33
CA ASN A 76 0.47 -1.03 22.60
C ASN A 76 0.31 -2.02 23.76
N LYS A 77 -0.38 -3.14 23.53
CA LYS A 77 -0.51 -4.22 24.52
C LYS A 77 0.86 -4.81 24.87
N ARG A 78 1.69 -5.12 23.87
CA ARG A 78 3.05 -5.66 24.05
C ARG A 78 3.95 -4.74 24.88
N LEU A 79 3.87 -3.43 24.63
CA LEU A 79 4.74 -2.43 25.28
C LEU A 79 4.14 -1.78 26.53
N GLY A 80 2.90 -2.13 26.90
CA GLY A 80 2.21 -1.49 28.03
C GLY A 80 1.91 -0.01 27.80
N LYS A 81 1.76 0.42 26.53
CA LYS A 81 1.53 1.81 26.10
C LYS A 81 0.09 2.04 25.66
N LYS A 82 -0.28 3.31 25.47
CA LYS A 82 -1.57 3.76 24.93
C LYS A 82 -1.33 4.80 23.81
N ASP A 83 -0.39 4.51 22.94
CA ASP A 83 -0.06 5.42 21.85
C ASP A 83 -1.19 5.48 20.81
N ASN A 84 -1.26 6.63 20.15
CA ASN A 84 -2.09 6.91 18.97
C ASN A 84 -1.22 7.51 17.86
N VAL A 85 -1.80 7.83 16.71
CA VAL A 85 -1.07 8.41 15.57
C VAL A 85 -0.34 9.69 15.97
N GLU A 86 -0.96 10.56 16.77
CA GLU A 86 -0.36 11.83 17.17
C GLU A 86 0.86 11.62 18.08
N SER A 87 0.77 10.73 19.09
CA SER A 87 1.90 10.44 19.97
C SER A 87 3.06 9.78 19.24
N LEU A 88 2.74 8.88 18.30
CA LEU A 88 3.75 8.24 17.43
C LEU A 88 4.38 9.22 16.46
N MET A 89 3.63 10.19 15.92
CA MET A 89 4.19 11.27 15.11
C MET A 89 5.22 12.10 15.89
N LYS A 90 4.91 12.47 17.16
CA LYS A 90 5.84 13.19 18.02
C LYS A 90 7.11 12.36 18.29
N GLU A 91 6.94 11.07 18.57
CA GLU A 91 8.06 10.15 18.77
C GLU A 91 8.89 9.98 17.50
N TYR A 92 8.25 9.85 16.33
CA TYR A 92 8.91 9.75 15.04
C TYR A 92 9.75 11.00 14.71
N LEU A 93 9.19 12.19 14.91
CA LEU A 93 9.92 13.44 14.71
C LEU A 93 11.14 13.55 15.64
N TYR A 94 11.00 13.13 16.89
CA TYR A 94 12.09 13.15 17.86
C TYR A 94 13.22 12.19 17.50
N ARG A 95 12.89 10.98 17.02
CA ARG A 95 13.88 9.95 16.67
C ARG A 95 14.46 10.09 15.27
N ASN A 96 13.80 10.84 14.40
CA ASN A 96 14.16 10.91 12.99
C ASN A 96 15.51 11.61 12.80
N THR A 97 16.47 10.90 12.18
CA THR A 97 17.79 11.43 11.87
C THR A 97 17.86 12.14 10.52
N ALA A 98 16.89 11.87 9.63
CA ALA A 98 16.85 12.49 8.31
C ALA A 98 16.50 13.99 8.36
N ILE A 99 15.80 14.43 9.43
CA ILE A 99 15.56 15.85 9.66
C ILE A 99 15.88 16.19 11.12
N LYS A 100 16.58 17.31 11.32
CA LYS A 100 16.89 17.86 12.65
C LYS A 100 16.58 19.35 12.65
N ASN A 101 16.08 19.83 13.79
CA ASN A 101 15.77 21.26 13.99
C ASN A 101 14.79 21.84 12.95
N ALA A 102 14.06 21.01 12.22
CA ALA A 102 13.02 21.46 11.31
C ALA A 102 11.85 22.04 12.11
N LYS A 103 11.24 23.10 11.58
CA LYS A 103 10.07 23.77 12.17
C LYS A 103 8.84 23.51 11.29
N LEU A 104 7.65 23.52 11.91
CA LEU A 104 6.41 23.51 11.16
C LEU A 104 6.37 24.67 10.18
N SER A 105 5.90 24.39 8.95
CA SER A 105 5.66 25.43 7.97
C SER A 105 4.54 26.35 8.45
N GLU A 106 4.78 27.64 8.41
CA GLU A 106 3.79 28.70 8.69
C GLU A 106 3.21 29.28 7.39
N GLU A 107 3.57 28.71 6.23
CA GLU A 107 3.03 29.17 4.95
C GLU A 107 1.53 28.89 4.87
N PRO A 108 0.70 29.85 4.39
CA PRO A 108 -0.75 29.72 4.37
C PRO A 108 -1.28 28.45 3.69
N GLN A 109 -0.63 28.01 2.61
CA GLN A 109 -0.98 26.79 1.90
C GLN A 109 -0.66 25.50 2.69
N ASP A 110 0.22 25.57 3.67
CA ASP A 110 0.66 24.43 4.49
C ASP A 110 -0.11 24.35 5.81
N ILE A 111 -0.55 25.48 6.37
CA ILE A 111 -1.24 25.57 7.67
C ILE A 111 -2.49 24.66 7.67
N ASN A 112 -3.28 24.71 6.62
CA ASN A 112 -4.50 23.90 6.47
C ASN A 112 -4.19 22.41 6.22
N ASN A 113 -2.95 22.07 5.89
CA ASN A 113 -2.49 20.71 5.60
C ASN A 113 -1.69 20.08 6.75
N ASN A 114 -1.38 20.84 7.79
CA ASN A 114 -0.54 20.41 8.91
C ASN A 114 -1.32 19.76 10.07
N SER A 115 -2.61 19.54 9.92
CA SER A 115 -3.40 18.98 11.01
C SER A 115 -4.36 17.91 10.51
N GLY A 116 -4.56 16.91 11.36
CA GLY A 116 -5.55 15.86 11.16
C GLY A 116 -4.96 14.47 10.93
N VAL A 117 -5.79 13.49 11.24
CA VAL A 117 -5.55 12.08 10.94
C VAL A 117 -6.47 11.72 9.79
N PHE A 118 -5.88 11.18 8.73
CA PHE A 118 -6.59 10.73 7.55
C PHE A 118 -6.54 9.22 7.46
N GLN A 119 -7.52 8.63 6.82
CA GLN A 119 -7.52 7.20 6.52
C GLN A 119 -7.22 7.00 5.04
N VAL A 120 -6.37 6.02 4.76
CA VAL A 120 -6.07 5.57 3.42
C VAL A 120 -6.30 4.06 3.33
N SER A 121 -6.92 3.60 2.24
CA SER A 121 -7.04 2.18 1.98
C SER A 121 -5.69 1.63 1.50
N VAL A 122 -5.32 0.47 2.04
CA VAL A 122 -4.07 -0.23 1.69
C VAL A 122 -4.38 -1.66 1.24
N ARG A 123 -5.55 -1.87 0.68
CA ARG A 123 -5.95 -3.09 -0.01
C ARG A 123 -5.88 -2.87 -1.53
N ARG A 124 -6.02 -3.94 -2.30
CA ARG A 124 -6.25 -3.83 -3.74
C ARG A 124 -7.46 -2.94 -4.05
N GLN A 125 -7.55 -2.44 -5.27
CA GLN A 125 -8.71 -1.68 -5.73
C GLN A 125 -10.03 -2.41 -5.49
N ASN A 126 -11.14 -1.69 -5.55
CA ASN A 126 -12.47 -2.29 -5.48
C ASN A 126 -12.66 -3.32 -6.59
N ASP A 127 -13.22 -4.47 -6.23
CA ASP A 127 -13.35 -5.60 -7.15
C ASP A 127 -14.34 -5.31 -8.30
N CYS A 128 -15.29 -4.38 -8.09
CA CYS A 128 -16.16 -3.81 -9.13
C CYS A 128 -16.28 -2.30 -8.91
N MET A 129 -15.94 -1.52 -9.92
CA MET A 129 -15.86 -0.06 -9.86
C MET A 129 -17.00 0.65 -10.59
N VAL A 130 -17.99 -0.12 -11.09
CA VAL A 130 -19.13 0.42 -11.85
C VAL A 130 -20.47 -0.05 -11.28
N SER A 131 -21.49 0.72 -11.54
CA SER A 131 -22.89 0.41 -11.40
C SER A 131 -23.67 1.25 -12.41
N GLY A 132 -24.95 0.98 -12.62
CA GLY A 132 -25.75 1.78 -13.57
C GLY A 132 -25.67 3.28 -13.26
N GLY A 133 -25.16 4.07 -14.20
CA GLY A 133 -24.96 5.52 -14.08
C GLY A 133 -23.83 5.95 -13.13
N TYR A 134 -22.97 5.03 -12.67
CA TYR A 134 -21.95 5.32 -11.65
C TYR A 134 -20.64 4.61 -11.92
N MET A 135 -19.52 5.35 -11.79
CA MET A 135 -18.16 4.84 -11.89
C MET A 135 -17.27 5.43 -10.80
N MET A 136 -16.38 4.63 -10.21
CA MET A 136 -15.47 5.04 -9.14
C MET A 136 -14.03 5.17 -9.64
N VAL A 137 -13.29 6.14 -9.09
CA VAL A 137 -11.87 6.37 -9.42
C VAL A 137 -11.11 6.91 -8.21
N GLY A 138 -9.80 6.67 -8.15
CA GLY A 138 -8.94 7.14 -7.07
C GLY A 138 -9.23 6.47 -5.73
N ASP A 139 -9.09 7.21 -4.64
CA ASP A 139 -9.25 6.69 -3.27
C ASP A 139 -10.65 6.14 -3.01
N SER A 140 -11.70 6.70 -3.67
CA SER A 140 -13.06 6.17 -3.58
C SER A 140 -13.20 4.77 -4.16
N ALA A 141 -12.32 4.38 -5.09
CA ALA A 141 -12.22 3.04 -5.68
C ALA A 141 -11.14 2.18 -5.01
N TRP A 142 -10.57 2.63 -3.90
CA TRP A 142 -9.48 1.98 -3.16
C TRP A 142 -8.24 1.71 -4.02
N MET A 143 -7.88 2.66 -4.88
CA MET A 143 -6.77 2.54 -5.82
C MET A 143 -5.37 2.84 -5.26
N PRO A 144 -5.16 3.42 -4.05
CA PRO A 144 -3.82 3.49 -3.50
C PRO A 144 -3.18 2.10 -3.44
N LYS A 145 -1.91 2.01 -3.83
CA LYS A 145 -1.19 0.72 -3.86
C LYS A 145 -1.09 0.12 -2.46
N PRO A 146 -1.35 -1.17 -2.28
CA PRO A 146 -1.34 -1.79 -0.96
C PRO A 146 -0.02 -1.66 -0.21
N ILE A 147 1.11 -1.63 -0.91
CA ILE A 147 2.44 -1.73 -0.31
C ILE A 147 2.98 -0.38 0.21
N ASP A 148 2.62 0.73 -0.45
CA ASP A 148 3.17 2.07 -0.18
C ASP A 148 2.12 3.18 -0.11
N ALA A 149 0.82 2.84 -0.22
CA ALA A 149 -0.30 3.77 -0.25
C ALA A 149 -0.20 4.87 -1.33
N GLY A 150 0.63 4.66 -2.36
CA GLY A 150 0.80 5.59 -3.48
C GLY A 150 -0.43 5.61 -4.38
N GLY A 151 -1.27 6.65 -4.30
CA GLY A 151 -2.56 6.75 -4.98
C GLY A 151 -2.56 7.61 -6.26
N ILE A 152 -1.61 8.55 -6.42
CA ILE A 152 -1.64 9.52 -7.53
C ILE A 152 -1.52 8.83 -8.89
N GLY A 153 -0.53 7.96 -9.07
CA GLY A 153 -0.33 7.24 -10.34
C GLY A 153 -1.54 6.38 -10.74
N PRO A 154 -2.01 5.47 -9.87
CA PRO A 154 -3.21 4.69 -10.14
C PRO A 154 -4.44 5.53 -10.47
N ALA A 155 -4.68 6.64 -9.75
CA ALA A 155 -5.82 7.52 -9.99
C ALA A 155 -5.74 8.22 -11.36
N LEU A 156 -4.55 8.65 -11.79
CA LEU A 156 -4.35 9.26 -13.11
C LEU A 156 -4.58 8.25 -14.26
N ILE A 157 -4.04 7.04 -14.11
CA ILE A 157 -4.28 5.94 -15.07
C ILE A 157 -5.78 5.65 -15.16
N ALA A 158 -6.40 5.42 -14.02
CA ALA A 158 -7.84 5.12 -13.95
C ALA A 158 -8.71 6.26 -14.47
N GLY A 159 -8.36 7.51 -14.18
CA GLY A 159 -9.07 8.69 -14.67
C GLY A 159 -9.03 8.80 -16.21
N THR A 160 -7.90 8.47 -16.82
CA THR A 160 -7.76 8.44 -18.28
C THR A 160 -8.65 7.35 -18.90
N ILE A 161 -8.60 6.13 -18.32
CA ILE A 161 -9.42 5.01 -18.80
C ILE A 161 -10.92 5.33 -18.61
N LEU A 162 -11.30 5.85 -17.42
CA LEU A 162 -12.66 6.24 -17.10
C LEU A 162 -13.19 7.28 -18.09
N GLY A 163 -12.42 8.33 -18.41
CA GLY A 163 -12.82 9.36 -19.34
C GLY A 163 -13.17 8.81 -20.72
N ASN A 164 -12.36 7.89 -21.24
CA ASN A 164 -12.64 7.24 -22.52
C ASN A 164 -13.91 6.39 -22.47
N ASN A 165 -14.11 5.62 -21.41
CA ASN A 165 -15.29 4.76 -21.26
C ASN A 165 -16.57 5.58 -21.07
N VAL A 166 -16.52 6.67 -20.32
CA VAL A 166 -17.66 7.60 -20.16
C VAL A 166 -18.06 8.23 -21.51
N ALA A 167 -17.09 8.70 -22.30
CA ALA A 167 -17.37 9.27 -23.61
C ALA A 167 -18.11 8.27 -24.51
N GLN A 168 -17.65 7.03 -24.58
CA GLN A 168 -18.32 5.98 -25.37
C GLN A 168 -19.72 5.66 -24.88
N ALA A 169 -19.93 5.56 -23.55
CA ALA A 169 -21.23 5.29 -22.95
C ALA A 169 -22.25 6.42 -23.26
N LEU A 170 -21.79 7.68 -23.21
CA LEU A 170 -22.65 8.85 -23.53
C LEU A 170 -22.97 8.91 -25.01
N GLU A 171 -22.03 8.64 -25.90
CA GLU A 171 -22.26 8.56 -27.35
C GLU A 171 -23.26 7.45 -27.71
N ALA A 172 -23.19 6.31 -27.02
CA ALA A 172 -24.13 5.20 -27.16
C ALA A 172 -25.48 5.47 -26.47
N ASN A 173 -25.61 6.54 -25.68
CA ASN A 173 -26.75 6.83 -24.83
C ASN A 173 -27.14 5.65 -23.92
N ASP A 174 -26.12 4.91 -23.44
CA ASP A 174 -26.29 3.74 -22.56
C ASP A 174 -25.29 3.83 -21.40
N VAL A 175 -25.80 4.10 -20.20
CA VAL A 175 -25.05 4.16 -18.93
C VAL A 175 -25.41 2.99 -18.01
N SER A 176 -25.91 1.91 -18.56
CA SER A 176 -26.16 0.67 -17.80
C SER A 176 -24.87 0.09 -17.23
N GLU A 177 -24.97 -0.74 -16.19
CA GLU A 177 -23.82 -1.44 -15.62
C GLU A 177 -23.09 -2.28 -16.68
N ALA A 178 -23.82 -2.89 -17.59
CA ALA A 178 -23.24 -3.68 -18.68
C ALA A 178 -22.41 -2.83 -19.66
N SER A 179 -22.92 -1.65 -20.03
CA SER A 179 -22.19 -0.70 -20.89
C SER A 179 -20.94 -0.14 -20.21
N LEU A 180 -21.03 0.19 -18.91
CA LEU A 180 -19.92 0.72 -18.14
C LEU A 180 -18.90 -0.36 -17.71
N TRP A 181 -19.19 -1.65 -17.88
CA TRP A 181 -18.36 -2.78 -17.45
C TRP A 181 -16.97 -2.76 -18.06
N GLN A 182 -16.83 -2.22 -19.28
CA GLN A 182 -15.57 -2.11 -19.99
C GLN A 182 -14.50 -1.36 -19.17
N TYR A 183 -14.89 -0.38 -18.34
CA TYR A 183 -13.96 0.30 -17.45
C TYR A 183 -13.27 -0.64 -16.45
N ASN A 184 -14.00 -1.60 -15.87
CA ASN A 184 -13.39 -2.63 -15.01
C ASN A 184 -12.35 -3.44 -15.79
N LEU A 185 -12.70 -3.90 -16.99
CA LEU A 185 -11.81 -4.71 -17.84
C LEU A 185 -10.53 -3.95 -18.20
N ASP A 186 -10.68 -2.70 -18.64
CA ASP A 186 -9.55 -1.89 -19.09
C ASP A 186 -8.60 -1.55 -17.93
N TYR A 187 -9.15 -1.14 -16.79
CA TYR A 187 -8.31 -0.82 -15.63
C TYR A 187 -7.62 -2.05 -15.04
N ILE A 188 -8.34 -3.17 -14.91
CA ILE A 188 -7.77 -4.41 -14.38
C ILE A 188 -6.66 -4.92 -15.29
N LYS A 189 -6.86 -4.88 -16.60
CA LYS A 189 -5.87 -5.30 -17.60
C LYS A 189 -4.63 -4.41 -17.59
N GLU A 190 -4.80 -3.10 -17.44
CA GLU A 190 -3.68 -2.13 -17.50
C GLU A 190 -2.90 -2.12 -16.18
N TYR A 191 -3.60 -2.11 -15.05
CA TYR A 191 -2.99 -1.85 -13.78
C TYR A 191 -3.51 -2.72 -12.61
N GLY A 192 -4.81 -2.97 -12.53
CA GLY A 192 -5.44 -3.53 -11.33
C GLY A 192 -4.92 -4.92 -10.93
N TYR A 193 -4.56 -5.78 -11.88
CA TYR A 193 -3.99 -7.10 -11.58
C TYR A 193 -2.65 -7.00 -10.82
N LYS A 194 -1.87 -5.94 -11.07
CA LYS A 194 -0.58 -5.69 -10.39
C LYS A 194 -0.79 -5.39 -8.93
N THR A 195 -1.76 -4.54 -8.59
CA THR A 195 -2.02 -4.12 -7.22
C THR A 195 -2.60 -5.24 -6.35
N ALA A 196 -3.36 -6.16 -6.95
CA ALA A 196 -3.95 -7.28 -6.22
C ALA A 196 -2.91 -8.13 -5.48
N GLY A 197 -1.81 -8.47 -6.13
CA GLY A 197 -0.73 -9.25 -5.51
C GLY A 197 0.05 -8.49 -4.45
N LEU A 198 0.18 -7.17 -4.56
CA LEU A 198 0.85 -6.36 -3.55
C LEU A 198 0.14 -6.39 -2.20
N GLU A 199 -1.16 -6.67 -2.17
CA GLU A 199 -1.92 -6.83 -0.92
C GLU A 199 -1.39 -7.97 -0.06
N LEU A 200 -1.06 -9.11 -0.65
CA LEU A 200 -0.51 -10.26 0.08
C LEU A 200 0.90 -9.98 0.61
N PHE A 201 1.73 -9.28 -0.17
CA PHE A 201 3.05 -8.85 0.30
C PHE A 201 2.96 -7.86 1.45
N ARG A 202 2.04 -6.90 1.39
CA ARG A 202 1.76 -6.01 2.52
C ARG A 202 1.40 -6.80 3.78
N ARG A 203 0.45 -7.74 3.66
CA ARG A 203 0.03 -8.59 4.78
C ARG A 203 1.19 -9.34 5.40
N LEU A 204 2.08 -9.88 4.57
CA LEU A 204 3.28 -10.57 5.04
C LEU A 204 4.19 -9.64 5.82
N ILE A 205 4.54 -8.48 5.26
CA ILE A 205 5.46 -7.50 5.89
C ILE A 205 4.87 -6.99 7.21
N GLN A 206 3.57 -6.77 7.28
CA GLN A 206 2.88 -6.32 8.48
C GLN A 206 2.96 -7.29 9.66
N GLN A 207 3.21 -8.58 9.43
CA GLN A 207 3.38 -9.58 10.50
C GLN A 207 4.85 -9.71 10.95
N MET A 208 5.81 -9.17 10.21
CA MET A 208 7.24 -9.31 10.50
C MET A 208 7.68 -8.40 11.64
N SER A 209 8.68 -8.86 12.43
CA SER A 209 9.42 -7.99 13.35
C SER A 209 10.39 -7.07 12.60
N ASN A 210 10.91 -6.03 13.28
CA ASN A 210 11.92 -5.14 12.71
C ASN A 210 13.17 -5.91 12.23
N GLU A 211 13.60 -6.94 12.98
CA GLU A 211 14.73 -7.79 12.59
C GLU A 211 14.43 -8.61 11.34
N GLN A 212 13.21 -9.13 11.23
CA GLN A 212 12.77 -9.90 10.07
C GLN A 212 12.62 -9.03 8.82
N ILE A 213 12.09 -7.81 8.96
CA ILE A 213 12.02 -6.81 7.89
C ILE A 213 13.44 -6.47 7.42
N SER A 214 14.35 -6.12 8.35
CA SER A 214 15.74 -5.80 8.03
C SER A 214 16.46 -6.98 7.35
N TYR A 215 16.20 -8.19 7.81
CA TYR A 215 16.74 -9.41 7.19
C TYR A 215 16.18 -9.60 5.77
N GLY A 216 14.87 -9.44 5.58
CA GLY A 216 14.19 -9.52 4.29
C GLY A 216 14.73 -8.50 3.28
N MET A 217 14.84 -7.25 3.70
CA MET A 217 15.39 -6.17 2.88
C MET A 217 16.84 -6.44 2.47
N LYS A 218 17.67 -6.92 3.39
CA LYS A 218 19.10 -7.18 3.13
C LYS A 218 19.34 -8.38 2.21
N HIS A 219 18.52 -9.41 2.30
CA HIS A 219 18.83 -10.72 1.71
C HIS A 219 17.90 -11.12 0.56
N PHE A 220 16.70 -10.59 0.50
CA PHE A 220 15.68 -10.96 -0.48
C PHE A 220 15.25 -9.80 -1.40
N LEU A 221 15.30 -8.56 -0.93
CA LEU A 221 14.95 -7.38 -1.72
C LEU A 221 16.20 -6.63 -2.15
N GLY A 222 16.52 -6.67 -3.44
CA GLY A 222 17.55 -5.84 -4.04
C GLY A 222 17.03 -4.47 -4.46
N LYS A 223 17.93 -3.60 -4.96
CA LYS A 223 17.57 -2.27 -5.46
C LYS A 223 16.56 -2.32 -6.61
N LEU A 224 16.71 -3.30 -7.52
CA LEU A 224 15.80 -3.50 -8.67
C LEU A 224 14.41 -3.93 -8.21
N ASP A 225 14.33 -4.77 -7.16
CA ASP A 225 13.04 -5.24 -6.64
C ASP A 225 12.25 -4.09 -6.00
N ALA A 226 12.92 -3.17 -5.29
CA ALA A 226 12.28 -1.98 -4.72
C ALA A 226 11.74 -1.05 -5.82
N GLU A 227 12.46 -0.90 -6.93
CA GLU A 227 12.02 -0.13 -8.09
C GLU A 227 10.82 -0.78 -8.79
N SER A 228 10.85 -2.10 -9.01
CA SER A 228 9.74 -2.87 -9.57
C SER A 228 8.48 -2.76 -8.71
N ILE A 229 8.61 -2.93 -7.38
CA ILE A 229 7.50 -2.77 -6.44
C ILE A 229 6.90 -1.37 -6.53
N SER A 230 7.73 -0.33 -6.64
CA SER A 230 7.25 1.05 -6.77
C SER A 230 6.44 1.29 -8.05
N LYS A 231 6.72 0.54 -9.11
CA LYS A 231 5.99 0.53 -10.38
C LYS A 231 4.74 -0.38 -10.37
N GLY A 232 4.45 -1.03 -9.24
CA GLY A 232 3.35 -1.99 -9.12
C GLY A 232 3.69 -3.37 -9.70
N GLU A 233 4.96 -3.64 -10.00
CA GLU A 233 5.42 -4.94 -10.45
C GLU A 233 5.68 -5.85 -9.26
N HIS A 234 5.49 -7.16 -9.44
CA HIS A 234 5.72 -8.12 -8.37
C HIS A 234 7.18 -8.53 -8.36
N PRO A 235 7.83 -8.57 -7.17
CA PRO A 235 9.14 -9.17 -7.06
C PRO A 235 9.05 -10.64 -7.44
N ASP A 236 9.80 -11.05 -8.45
CA ASP A 236 9.89 -12.44 -8.85
C ASP A 236 10.92 -13.17 -7.97
N PHE A 237 10.43 -13.76 -6.88
CA PHE A 237 11.26 -14.62 -6.03
C PHE A 237 11.49 -16.02 -6.62
N SER A 238 10.88 -16.36 -7.75
CA SER A 238 11.10 -17.64 -8.43
C SER A 238 12.49 -17.73 -9.08
N GLY A 239 13.07 -16.58 -9.49
CA GLY A 239 14.38 -16.48 -10.11
C GLY A 239 15.57 -16.46 -9.14
N LEU A 240 15.34 -16.27 -7.84
CA LEU A 240 16.36 -16.57 -6.83
C LEU A 240 16.57 -18.07 -6.83
N GLY A 241 17.64 -18.53 -7.50
CA GLY A 241 17.92 -19.97 -7.66
C GLY A 241 17.67 -20.69 -6.33
N LYS A 242 16.95 -21.82 -6.37
CA LYS A 242 16.53 -22.60 -5.18
C LYS A 242 17.65 -22.74 -4.13
N ILE A 243 18.90 -22.79 -4.56
CA ILE A 243 20.09 -22.89 -3.71
C ILE A 243 20.37 -21.59 -2.95
N GLY A 244 20.24 -20.42 -3.59
CA GLY A 244 20.43 -19.12 -2.94
C GLY A 244 19.35 -18.82 -1.90
N MET A 245 18.10 -19.20 -2.16
CA MET A 245 17.00 -19.10 -1.19
C MET A 245 17.16 -20.10 -0.02
N ILE A 246 17.63 -21.32 -0.27
CA ILE A 246 17.87 -22.32 0.79
C ILE A 246 18.96 -21.84 1.74
N ILE A 247 20.07 -21.32 1.23
CA ILE A 247 21.18 -20.84 2.06
C ILE A 247 20.76 -19.59 2.86
N ARG A 248 20.04 -18.65 2.24
CA ARG A 248 19.53 -17.44 2.89
C ARG A 248 18.36 -17.75 3.83
N GLY A 249 17.47 -18.67 3.44
CA GLY A 249 16.35 -19.11 4.25
C GLY A 249 16.72 -19.92 5.49
N ALA A 250 17.89 -20.57 5.49
CA ALA A 250 18.40 -21.30 6.68
C ALA A 250 18.64 -20.37 7.88
N MET A 251 18.91 -19.07 7.66
CA MET A 251 19.09 -18.08 8.73
C MET A 251 17.78 -17.48 9.25
N ASN A 252 16.70 -17.45 8.44
CA ASN A 252 15.36 -17.08 8.88
C ASN A 252 14.27 -17.83 8.08
N LYS A 253 14.00 -19.05 8.54
CA LYS A 253 13.07 -19.98 7.88
C LYS A 253 11.68 -19.40 7.72
N THR A 254 11.17 -18.70 8.73
CA THR A 254 9.84 -18.11 8.72
C THR A 254 9.68 -17.08 7.59
N VAL A 255 10.66 -16.18 7.44
CA VAL A 255 10.64 -15.17 6.36
C VAL A 255 10.65 -15.85 4.99
N ALA A 256 11.52 -16.86 4.80
CA ALA A 256 11.63 -17.59 3.53
C ALA A 256 10.34 -18.36 3.18
N GLU A 257 9.72 -19.01 4.16
CA GLU A 257 8.45 -19.72 3.96
C GLU A 257 7.30 -18.76 3.67
N GLY A 258 7.22 -17.63 4.38
CA GLY A 258 6.23 -16.59 4.14
C GLY A 258 6.35 -16.00 2.73
N LEU A 259 7.56 -15.63 2.30
CA LEU A 259 7.81 -15.10 0.95
C LEU A 259 7.45 -16.12 -0.14
N ARG A 260 7.85 -17.39 0.03
CA ARG A 260 7.52 -18.44 -0.93
C ARG A 260 6.00 -18.68 -1.05
N TYR A 261 5.31 -18.72 0.09
CA TYR A 261 3.86 -18.89 0.11
C TYR A 261 3.17 -17.72 -0.57
N THR A 262 3.52 -16.48 -0.17
CA THR A 262 2.94 -15.25 -0.73
C THR A 262 3.18 -15.15 -2.25
N SER A 263 4.38 -15.49 -2.74
CA SER A 263 4.66 -15.50 -4.18
C SER A 263 3.79 -16.49 -4.94
N LYS A 264 3.54 -17.67 -4.37
CA LYS A 264 2.66 -18.67 -5.00
C LYS A 264 1.21 -18.17 -5.06
N GLU A 265 0.70 -17.61 -3.96
CA GLU A 265 -0.66 -17.05 -3.93
C GLU A 265 -0.80 -15.84 -4.85
N ASN A 266 0.26 -15.04 -4.99
CA ASN A 266 0.28 -13.94 -5.93
C ASN A 266 0.19 -14.39 -7.39
N GLN A 267 0.87 -15.45 -7.79
CA GLN A 267 0.73 -16.02 -9.14
C GLN A 267 -0.72 -16.44 -9.41
N TRP A 268 -1.37 -17.09 -8.45
CA TRP A 268 -2.78 -17.43 -8.55
C TRP A 268 -3.68 -16.19 -8.68
N LEU A 269 -3.41 -15.13 -7.89
CA LEU A 269 -4.17 -13.88 -7.99
C LEU A 269 -4.06 -13.24 -9.38
N VAL A 270 -2.85 -13.14 -9.91
CA VAL A 270 -2.63 -12.60 -11.27
C VAL A 270 -3.42 -13.40 -12.31
N GLU A 271 -3.39 -14.74 -12.23
CA GLU A 271 -4.14 -15.59 -13.13
C GLU A 271 -5.67 -15.41 -12.94
N HIS A 272 -6.14 -15.30 -11.70
CA HIS A 272 -7.54 -15.06 -11.41
C HIS A 272 -8.03 -13.71 -11.97
N TYR A 273 -7.24 -12.63 -11.81
CA TYR A 273 -7.54 -11.32 -12.38
C TYR A 273 -7.47 -11.29 -13.91
N ASN A 274 -6.60 -12.08 -14.54
CA ASN A 274 -6.58 -12.23 -16.01
C ASN A 274 -7.87 -12.91 -16.55
N ASN A 275 -8.57 -13.62 -15.68
CA ASN A 275 -9.88 -14.23 -15.97
C ASN A 275 -11.04 -13.40 -15.40
N TYR A 276 -10.88 -12.09 -15.23
CA TYR A 276 -11.96 -11.22 -14.78
C TYR A 276 -13.17 -11.32 -15.72
N PRO A 277 -14.42 -11.36 -15.20
CA PRO A 277 -15.61 -11.56 -16.00
C PRO A 277 -15.79 -10.49 -17.08
N LYS A 278 -16.13 -10.92 -18.29
CA LYS A 278 -16.32 -10.01 -19.45
C LYS A 278 -17.59 -9.17 -19.34
N ASP A 279 -18.51 -9.56 -18.46
CA ASP A 279 -19.79 -8.90 -18.20
C ASP A 279 -20.21 -9.09 -16.73
N PRO A 280 -21.20 -8.33 -16.23
CA PRO A 280 -21.62 -8.39 -14.84
C PRO A 280 -22.15 -9.75 -14.37
N SER A 281 -22.64 -10.62 -15.26
CA SER A 281 -23.31 -11.87 -14.88
C SER A 281 -22.36 -12.90 -14.26
N GLY A 282 -21.08 -12.88 -14.65
CA GLY A 282 -20.05 -13.78 -14.10
C GLY A 282 -19.39 -13.25 -12.84
N PHE A 283 -19.70 -12.02 -12.40
CA PHE A 283 -18.93 -11.35 -11.36
C PHE A 283 -19.08 -11.97 -9.97
N ASP A 284 -20.28 -12.36 -9.57
CA ASP A 284 -20.52 -12.83 -8.21
C ASP A 284 -19.78 -14.15 -7.94
N GLU A 285 -19.72 -15.07 -8.92
CA GLU A 285 -18.97 -16.32 -8.80
C GLU A 285 -17.47 -16.04 -8.72
N TRP A 286 -16.94 -15.24 -9.66
CA TRP A 286 -15.53 -14.85 -9.70
C TRP A 286 -15.09 -14.21 -8.38
N ASN A 287 -15.89 -13.30 -7.86
CA ASN A 287 -15.61 -12.55 -6.65
C ASN A 287 -15.69 -13.40 -5.37
N ASN A 288 -16.62 -14.36 -5.31
CA ASN A 288 -16.71 -15.30 -4.20
C ASN A 288 -15.45 -16.20 -4.12
N ILE A 289 -14.97 -16.69 -5.25
CA ILE A 289 -13.72 -17.48 -5.34
C ILE A 289 -12.53 -16.63 -4.87
N LEU A 290 -12.44 -15.37 -5.34
CA LEU A 290 -11.40 -14.43 -4.93
C LEU A 290 -11.37 -14.23 -3.41
N HIS A 291 -12.51 -13.90 -2.82
CA HIS A 291 -12.59 -13.60 -1.39
C HIS A 291 -12.31 -14.83 -0.52
N GLN A 292 -12.84 -16.00 -0.88
CA GLN A 292 -12.52 -17.24 -0.17
C GLN A 292 -10.99 -17.48 -0.16
N ARG A 293 -10.34 -17.38 -1.31
CA ARG A 293 -8.91 -17.63 -1.44
C ARG A 293 -8.06 -16.63 -0.66
N LEU A 294 -8.46 -15.36 -0.69
CA LEU A 294 -7.77 -14.30 0.05
C LEU A 294 -7.87 -14.50 1.57
N GLU A 295 -9.05 -14.85 2.10
CA GLU A 295 -9.19 -15.12 3.54
C GLU A 295 -8.35 -16.32 3.98
N GLU A 296 -8.32 -17.40 3.19
CA GLU A 296 -7.44 -18.54 3.45
C GLU A 296 -5.96 -18.13 3.45
N ALA A 297 -5.56 -17.27 2.49
CA ALA A 297 -4.19 -16.77 2.39
C ALA A 297 -3.82 -15.87 3.59
N TYR A 298 -4.72 -14.99 4.04
CA TYR A 298 -4.47 -14.13 5.21
C TYR A 298 -4.27 -14.96 6.48
N VAL A 299 -5.15 -15.92 6.75
CA VAL A 299 -5.02 -16.83 7.90
C VAL A 299 -3.69 -17.58 7.84
N LYS A 300 -3.30 -18.04 6.66
CA LYS A 300 -2.03 -18.77 6.49
C LYS A 300 -0.81 -17.88 6.72
N ILE A 301 -0.82 -16.65 6.18
CA ILE A 301 0.26 -15.68 6.40
C ILE A 301 0.41 -15.36 7.89
N GLU A 302 -0.68 -15.09 8.59
CA GLU A 302 -0.67 -14.82 10.03
C GLU A 302 -0.11 -16.01 10.83
N SER A 303 -0.40 -17.24 10.41
CA SER A 303 0.07 -18.46 11.09
C SER A 303 1.58 -18.68 11.06
N PHE A 304 2.33 -18.01 10.16
CA PHE A 304 3.79 -18.07 10.16
C PHE A 304 4.42 -17.26 11.29
N TYR A 305 3.67 -16.31 11.87
CA TYR A 305 4.17 -15.34 12.87
C TYR A 305 3.41 -15.40 14.21
N SER A 306 2.57 -16.42 14.38
CA SER A 306 1.77 -16.67 15.60
C SER A 306 2.57 -17.45 16.64
#